data_40221a22183b434072708502e1309fcd
#
_entry.id   40221a22183b434072708502e1309fcd
#
_cell.length_a   1.000
_cell.length_b   1.000
_cell.length_c   1.000
_cell.angle_alpha   90.00
_cell.angle_beta   90.00
_cell.angle_gamma   90.00
#
_symmetry.space_group_name_H-M   'P 1'
#
loop_
_entity.id
_entity.type
_entity.pdbx_description
1 polymer ?
#
loop_
_entity_poly.entity_id
_entity_poly.type
_entity_poly.pdbx_seq_one_letter_code
_entity_poly.pdbx_strand_id
1 'polypeptide(L)'
;MSFPLSRLMSTATATYGVYALANPRHLGDAVDPKHAADYDLLATTYGARDLTISTVGLLGRSEKAISAAMAIRIACDISDGLILATRAKDDATRQKVLGVTFGWAALNTFALVSDRRRARKARQAL
;
A
#
# COMPACT_ATOMS: atom_id res chain seq x y z
N MET A 1 13.89 -14.30 11.06
CA MET A 1 12.68 -13.46 11.07
C MET A 1 11.74 -13.93 9.99
N SER A 2 10.50 -14.21 10.34
CA SER A 2 9.50 -14.62 9.35
C SER A 2 9.01 -13.44 8.50
N PHE A 3 8.68 -13.72 7.26
CA PHE A 3 8.09 -12.77 6.32
C PHE A 3 8.94 -11.49 6.07
N PRO A 4 10.22 -11.64 5.72
CA PRO A 4 11.11 -10.48 5.58
C PRO A 4 10.69 -9.51 4.46
N LEU A 5 10.21 -10.02 3.33
CA LEU A 5 9.78 -9.16 2.22
C LEU A 5 8.49 -8.41 2.55
N SER A 6 7.53 -9.09 3.20
CA SER A 6 6.30 -8.44 3.67
C SER A 6 6.59 -7.35 4.69
N ARG A 7 7.53 -7.59 5.61
CA ARG A 7 7.96 -6.57 6.58
C ARG A 7 8.65 -5.38 5.89
N LEU A 8 9.48 -5.65 4.88
CA LEU A 8 10.11 -4.58 4.10
C LEU A 8 9.06 -3.72 3.38
N MET A 9 8.09 -4.35 2.73
CA MET A 9 7.01 -3.62 2.05
C MET A 9 6.14 -2.85 3.05
N SER A 10 5.89 -3.41 4.22
CA SER A 10 5.16 -2.73 5.29
C SER A 10 5.92 -1.49 5.79
N THR A 11 7.25 -1.57 5.90
CA THR A 11 8.08 -0.42 6.25
C THR A 11 7.97 0.68 5.19
N ALA A 12 8.04 0.33 3.92
CA ALA A 12 7.89 1.29 2.82
C ALA A 12 6.50 1.94 2.83
N THR A 13 5.44 1.17 3.07
CA THR A 13 4.08 1.68 3.16
C THR A 13 3.88 2.57 4.39
N ALA A 14 4.46 2.21 5.54
CA ALA A 14 4.44 3.06 6.74
C ALA A 14 5.12 4.40 6.48
N THR A 15 6.24 4.40 5.79
CA THR A 15 6.95 5.62 5.39
C THR A 15 6.06 6.51 4.53
N TYR A 16 5.39 5.93 3.54
CA TYR A 16 4.41 6.67 2.73
C TYR A 16 3.26 7.21 3.59
N GLY A 17 2.75 6.42 4.54
CA GLY A 17 1.68 6.86 5.44
C GLY A 17 2.07 8.09 6.25
N VAL A 18 3.28 8.11 6.79
CA VAL A 18 3.82 9.29 7.50
C VAL A 18 3.93 10.48 6.54
N TYR A 19 4.45 10.26 5.34
CA TYR A 19 4.56 11.32 4.32
C TYR A 19 3.19 11.91 3.97
N ALA A 20 2.18 11.07 3.75
CA ALA A 20 0.83 11.51 3.41
C ALA A 20 0.18 12.33 4.55
N LEU A 21 0.43 11.96 5.80
CA LEU A 21 -0.05 12.71 6.96
C LEU A 21 0.66 14.06 7.10
N ALA A 22 1.95 14.11 6.80
CA ALA A 22 2.75 15.34 6.87
C ALA A 22 2.51 16.27 5.68
N ASN A 23 2.18 15.73 4.51
CA ASN A 23 1.99 16.48 3.27
C ASN A 23 0.77 15.97 2.49
N PRO A 24 -0.46 16.17 3.01
CA PRO A 24 -1.66 15.63 2.36
C PRO A 24 -1.91 16.23 0.97
N ARG A 25 -1.43 17.44 0.71
CA ARG A 25 -1.61 18.13 -0.58
C ARG A 25 -0.96 17.37 -1.75
N HIS A 26 0.01 16.47 -1.49
CA HIS A 26 0.67 15.69 -2.53
C HIS A 26 -0.30 14.90 -3.41
N LEU A 27 -1.39 14.40 -2.83
CA LEU A 27 -2.38 13.61 -3.55
C LEU A 27 -3.13 14.44 -4.58
N GLY A 28 -3.68 15.57 -4.15
CA GLY A 28 -4.38 16.49 -5.05
C GLY A 28 -3.47 17.05 -6.13
N ASP A 29 -2.24 17.39 -5.80
CA ASP A 29 -1.25 17.87 -6.76
C ASP A 29 -0.97 16.83 -7.85
N ALA A 30 -1.00 15.55 -7.50
CA ALA A 30 -0.77 14.46 -8.46
C ALA A 30 -2.00 14.14 -9.32
N VAL A 31 -3.20 14.21 -8.75
CA VAL A 31 -4.44 13.73 -9.39
C VAL A 31 -5.18 14.85 -10.14
N ASP A 32 -5.37 15.98 -9.47
CA ASP A 32 -6.10 17.14 -10.02
C ASP A 32 -5.61 18.42 -9.34
N PRO A 33 -4.54 19.04 -9.87
CA PRO A 33 -3.93 20.22 -9.25
C PRO A 33 -4.88 21.41 -9.09
N LYS A 34 -5.88 21.54 -9.98
CA LYS A 34 -6.85 22.65 -9.91
C LYS A 34 -7.76 22.56 -8.68
N HIS A 35 -7.97 21.35 -8.17
CA HIS A 35 -8.82 21.06 -7.02
C HIS A 35 -8.03 20.34 -5.92
N ALA A 36 -6.73 20.62 -5.81
CA ALA A 36 -5.79 19.88 -4.95
C ALA A 36 -6.25 19.83 -3.49
N ALA A 37 -6.79 20.93 -2.96
CA ALA A 37 -7.25 20.98 -1.57
C ALA A 37 -8.39 20.01 -1.27
N ASP A 38 -9.21 19.68 -2.25
CA ASP A 38 -10.36 18.78 -2.07
C ASP A 38 -9.91 17.34 -1.75
N TYR A 39 -8.65 17.00 -2.02
CA TYR A 39 -8.09 15.68 -1.77
C TYR A 39 -7.32 15.56 -0.44
N ASP A 40 -7.19 16.66 0.31
CA ASP A 40 -6.40 16.65 1.55
C ASP A 40 -6.97 15.69 2.59
N LEU A 41 -8.28 15.64 2.75
CA LEU A 41 -8.94 14.72 3.69
C LEU A 41 -8.73 13.26 3.26
N LEU A 42 -8.85 12.99 1.95
CA LEU A 42 -8.63 11.65 1.42
C LEU A 42 -7.17 11.20 1.63
N ALA A 43 -6.21 12.08 1.39
CA ALA A 43 -4.79 11.79 1.61
C ALA A 43 -4.50 11.51 3.08
N THR A 44 -5.08 12.28 4.00
CA THR A 44 -4.96 12.06 5.43
C THR A 44 -5.55 10.71 5.83
N THR A 45 -6.72 10.36 5.30
CA THR A 45 -7.37 9.07 5.52
C THR A 45 -6.51 7.91 5.02
N TYR A 46 -5.96 8.04 3.82
CA TYR A 46 -5.04 7.04 3.25
C TYR A 46 -3.79 6.89 4.11
N GLY A 47 -3.19 7.99 4.56
CA GLY A 47 -2.00 7.96 5.41
C GLY A 47 -2.24 7.24 6.73
N ALA A 48 -3.32 7.55 7.41
CA ALA A 48 -3.70 6.92 8.69
C ALA A 48 -3.99 5.43 8.49
N ARG A 49 -4.75 5.07 7.46
CA ARG A 49 -5.06 3.69 7.12
C ARG A 49 -3.79 2.89 6.82
N ASP A 50 -2.95 3.43 5.96
CA ASP A 50 -1.73 2.76 5.51
C ASP A 50 -0.76 2.57 6.67
N LEU A 51 -0.63 3.57 7.53
CA LEU A 51 0.22 3.47 8.73
C LEU A 51 -0.30 2.39 9.69
N THR A 52 -1.61 2.31 9.90
CA THR A 52 -2.23 1.30 10.77
C THR A 52 -2.01 -0.11 10.23
N ILE A 53 -2.31 -0.35 8.95
CA ILE A 53 -2.13 -1.67 8.32
C ILE A 53 -0.65 -2.07 8.32
N SER A 54 0.23 -1.12 8.01
CA SER A 54 1.67 -1.36 7.95
C SER A 54 2.28 -1.65 9.31
N THR A 55 1.73 -1.07 10.37
CA THR A 55 2.16 -1.40 11.74
C THR A 55 1.91 -2.88 12.02
N VAL A 56 0.75 -3.41 11.65
CA VAL A 56 0.47 -4.84 11.80
C VAL A 56 1.40 -5.68 10.91
N GLY A 57 1.62 -5.27 9.66
CA GLY A 57 2.52 -5.98 8.74
C GLY A 57 3.98 -5.98 9.19
N LEU A 58 4.42 -4.91 9.85
CA LEU A 58 5.80 -4.78 10.34
C LEU A 58 6.02 -5.47 11.70
N LEU A 59 5.09 -5.28 12.64
CA LEU A 59 5.24 -5.71 14.03
C LEU A 59 4.43 -6.97 14.38
N GLY A 60 3.63 -7.49 13.45
CA GLY A 60 2.81 -8.68 13.68
C GLY A 60 3.65 -9.87 14.14
N ARG A 61 3.14 -10.61 15.11
CA ARG A 61 3.84 -11.74 15.72
C ARG A 61 3.49 -13.09 15.09
N SER A 62 2.46 -13.13 14.25
CA SER A 62 2.06 -14.36 13.58
C SER A 62 2.09 -14.18 12.06
N GLU A 63 2.40 -15.24 11.34
CA GLU A 63 2.35 -15.27 9.89
C GLU A 63 0.94 -14.96 9.37
N LYS A 64 -0.08 -15.38 10.12
CA LYS A 64 -1.48 -15.12 9.78
C LYS A 64 -1.81 -13.65 9.86
N ALA A 65 -1.37 -12.95 10.90
CA ALA A 65 -1.59 -11.51 11.06
C ALA A 65 -0.89 -10.71 9.95
N ILE A 66 0.36 -11.05 9.66
CA ILE A 66 1.14 -10.39 8.60
C ILE A 66 0.50 -10.64 7.24
N SER A 67 0.09 -11.89 6.97
CA SER A 67 -0.59 -12.24 5.70
C SER A 67 -1.90 -11.48 5.54
N ALA A 68 -2.69 -11.34 6.60
CA ALA A 68 -3.94 -10.59 6.58
C ALA A 68 -3.68 -9.10 6.28
N ALA A 69 -2.70 -8.49 6.94
CA ALA A 69 -2.32 -7.09 6.72
C ALA A 69 -1.87 -6.87 5.26
N MET A 70 -1.07 -7.77 4.71
CA MET A 70 -0.61 -7.69 3.33
C MET A 70 -1.75 -7.86 2.33
N ALA A 71 -2.68 -8.80 2.58
CA ALA A 71 -3.84 -9.00 1.71
C ALA A 71 -4.75 -7.75 1.70
N ILE A 72 -4.99 -7.15 2.86
CA ILE A 72 -5.74 -5.90 2.97
C ILE A 72 -5.01 -4.78 2.23
N ARG A 73 -3.69 -4.68 2.37
CA ARG A 73 -2.87 -3.69 1.68
C ARG A 73 -3.01 -3.81 0.16
N ILE A 74 -2.94 -5.03 -0.37
CA ILE A 74 -3.10 -5.30 -1.81
C ILE A 74 -4.49 -4.86 -2.29
N ALA A 75 -5.53 -5.20 -1.54
CA ALA A 75 -6.90 -4.79 -1.87
C ALA A 75 -7.05 -3.25 -1.84
N CYS A 76 -6.43 -2.58 -0.88
CA CYS A 76 -6.41 -1.12 -0.80
C CYS A 76 -5.71 -0.50 -2.00
N ASP A 77 -4.56 -1.02 -2.42
CA ASP A 77 -3.82 -0.50 -3.57
C ASP A 77 -4.66 -0.58 -4.85
N ILE A 78 -5.34 -1.69 -5.05
CA ILE A 78 -6.21 -1.88 -6.21
C ILE A 78 -7.40 -0.92 -6.16
N SER A 79 -8.09 -0.84 -5.03
CA SER A 79 -9.26 0.05 -4.90
C SER A 79 -8.89 1.52 -4.97
N ASP A 80 -7.77 1.93 -4.37
CA ASP A 80 -7.27 3.31 -4.46
C ASP A 80 -6.99 3.69 -5.92
N GLY A 81 -6.34 2.78 -6.66
CA GLY A 81 -6.05 3.01 -8.07
C GLY A 81 -7.32 3.19 -8.90
N LEU A 82 -8.32 2.34 -8.69
CA LEU A 82 -9.59 2.43 -9.40
C LEU A 82 -10.36 3.71 -9.05
N ILE A 83 -10.41 4.08 -7.78
CA ILE A 83 -11.08 5.30 -7.31
C ILE A 83 -10.37 6.54 -7.86
N LEU A 84 -9.05 6.64 -7.69
CA LEU A 84 -8.29 7.80 -8.14
C LEU A 84 -8.27 7.94 -9.65
N ALA A 85 -8.31 6.82 -10.39
CA ALA A 85 -8.39 6.85 -11.85
C ALA A 85 -9.67 7.54 -12.34
N THR A 86 -10.78 7.42 -11.60
CA THR A 86 -12.04 8.10 -11.94
C THR A 86 -11.95 9.61 -11.74
N ARG A 87 -10.99 10.09 -10.95
CA ARG A 87 -10.80 11.51 -10.60
C ARG A 87 -9.65 12.17 -11.35
N ALA A 88 -8.84 11.39 -12.06
CA ALA A 88 -7.67 11.91 -12.77
C ALA A 88 -8.05 12.96 -13.81
N LYS A 89 -7.27 14.04 -13.89
CA LYS A 89 -7.52 15.20 -14.76
C LYS A 89 -7.46 14.86 -16.25
N ASP A 90 -6.69 13.85 -16.62
CA ASP A 90 -6.49 13.41 -18.00
C ASP A 90 -6.04 11.93 -18.06
N ASP A 91 -5.93 11.40 -19.29
CA ASP A 91 -5.56 9.98 -19.50
C ASP A 91 -4.13 9.68 -19.06
N ALA A 92 -3.19 10.60 -19.24
CA ALA A 92 -1.81 10.41 -18.81
C ALA A 92 -1.73 10.29 -17.28
N THR A 93 -2.44 11.14 -16.55
CA THR A 93 -2.54 11.07 -15.08
C THR A 93 -3.21 9.78 -14.63
N ARG A 94 -4.29 9.36 -15.33
CA ARG A 94 -4.98 8.10 -15.04
C ARG A 94 -4.04 6.91 -15.16
N GLN A 95 -3.29 6.83 -16.25
CA GLN A 95 -2.32 5.76 -16.47
C GLN A 95 -1.22 5.76 -15.41
N LYS A 96 -0.73 6.94 -15.01
CA LYS A 96 0.28 7.09 -13.97
C LYS A 96 -0.25 6.60 -12.62
N VAL A 97 -1.44 7.01 -12.24
CA VAL A 97 -2.10 6.59 -10.98
C VAL A 97 -2.28 5.08 -10.96
N LEU A 98 -2.82 4.50 -12.02
CA LEU A 98 -3.00 3.04 -12.13
C LEU A 98 -1.66 2.30 -12.10
N GLY A 99 -0.65 2.83 -12.79
CA GLY A 99 0.70 2.25 -12.80
C GLY A 99 1.34 2.23 -11.42
N VAL A 100 1.23 3.32 -10.67
CA VAL A 100 1.77 3.41 -9.31
C VAL A 100 1.03 2.48 -8.36
N THR A 101 -0.30 2.55 -8.31
CA THR A 101 -1.10 1.77 -7.36
C THR A 101 -1.05 0.27 -7.66
N PHE A 102 -1.18 -0.13 -8.92
CA PHE A 102 -1.10 -1.53 -9.31
C PHE A 102 0.34 -2.06 -9.25
N GLY A 103 1.34 -1.20 -9.47
CA GLY A 103 2.74 -1.54 -9.22
C GLY A 103 2.99 -1.89 -7.75
N TRP A 104 2.47 -1.09 -6.83
CA TRP A 104 2.52 -1.39 -5.38
C TRP A 104 1.76 -2.68 -5.05
N ALA A 105 0.56 -2.88 -5.61
CA ALA A 105 -0.20 -4.11 -5.43
C ALA A 105 0.59 -5.33 -5.91
N ALA A 106 1.26 -5.24 -7.06
CA ALA A 106 2.09 -6.32 -7.60
C ALA A 106 3.30 -6.61 -6.70
N LEU A 107 4.00 -5.58 -6.22
CA LEU A 107 5.14 -5.74 -5.31
C LEU A 107 4.71 -6.37 -3.99
N ASN A 108 3.61 -5.92 -3.41
CA ASN A 108 3.06 -6.49 -2.18
C ASN A 108 2.63 -7.95 -2.38
N THR A 109 2.01 -8.27 -3.49
CA THR A 109 1.62 -9.64 -3.84
C THR A 109 2.86 -10.53 -3.97
N PHE A 110 3.88 -10.07 -4.68
CA PHE A 110 5.14 -10.80 -4.82
C PHE A 110 5.79 -11.06 -3.46
N ALA A 111 5.86 -10.03 -2.61
CA ALA A 111 6.43 -10.14 -1.27
C ALA A 111 5.69 -11.19 -0.43
N LEU A 112 4.37 -11.10 -0.40
CA LEU A 112 3.53 -12.03 0.38
C LEU A 112 3.64 -13.47 -0.13
N VAL A 113 3.52 -13.68 -1.42
CA VAL A 113 3.58 -15.03 -2.02
C VAL A 113 4.96 -15.65 -1.78
N SER A 114 6.03 -14.87 -1.98
CA SER A 114 7.40 -15.34 -1.74
C SER A 114 7.62 -15.74 -0.28
N ASP A 115 7.18 -14.91 0.65
CA ASP A 115 7.32 -15.19 2.08
C ASP A 115 6.51 -16.43 2.49
N ARG A 116 5.29 -16.57 2.01
CA ARG A 116 4.46 -17.74 2.30
C ARG A 116 5.06 -19.03 1.71
N ARG A 117 5.62 -18.97 0.52
CA ARG A 117 6.30 -20.13 -0.09
C ARG A 117 7.52 -20.55 0.72
N ARG A 118 8.33 -19.58 1.18
CA ARG A 118 9.48 -19.86 2.06
C ARG A 118 9.05 -20.47 3.38
N ALA A 119 8.02 -19.93 4.01
CA ALA A 119 7.49 -20.45 5.26
C ALA A 119 6.96 -21.88 5.10
N ARG A 120 6.26 -22.18 3.99
CA ARG A 120 5.77 -23.53 3.69
C ARG A 120 6.94 -24.52 3.53
N LYS A 121 7.97 -24.15 2.77
CA LYS A 121 9.17 -24.99 2.56
C LYS A 121 9.87 -25.26 3.88
N ALA A 122 10.03 -24.26 4.74
CA ALA A 122 10.65 -24.41 6.05
C ALA A 122 9.88 -25.39 6.93
N ARG A 123 8.53 -25.34 6.92
CA ARG A 123 7.70 -26.30 7.68
C ARG A 123 7.81 -27.74 7.12
N GLN A 124 7.93 -27.90 5.82
CA GLN A 124 8.07 -29.22 5.19
C GLN A 124 9.44 -29.85 5.42
N ALA A 125 10.46 -29.05 5.72
CA ALA A 125 11.81 -29.54 6.01
C ALA A 125 11.97 -30.05 7.45
N LEU A 126 11.00 -29.81 8.32
CA LEU A 126 10.98 -30.29 9.70
C LEU A 126 10.38 -31.68 9.77
#